data_b60dab4449fddbe872bab4bd5ba4dec8
#
_entry.id   b60dab4449fddbe872bab4bd5ba4dec8
#
_cell.length_a   1.000
_cell.length_b   1.000
_cell.length_c   1.000
_cell.angle_alpha   90.00
_cell.angle_beta   90.00
_cell.angle_gamma   90.00
#
_symmetry.space_group_name_H-M   'P 1'
#
loop_
_entity.id
_entity.type
_entity.pdbx_description
1 polymer ?
#
loop_
_entity_poly.entity_id
_entity_poly.type
_entity_poly.pdbx_seq_one_letter_code
_entity_poly.pdbx_strand_id
1 'polypeptide(L)'
;MIVLVRTAQAAPGKLGEFLAFAKEIAAFIKSKHGTEVIVLHQDGGPIGSVRWVLQYENYAAYEDKGRKLIADPEYHKHLAKLPGMVIPGTGHDTLWHSI
;
A
#
# COMPACT_ATOMS: atom_id res chain seq x y z
N MET A 1 -3.03 -15.76 -10.49
CA MET A 1 -2.47 -14.50 -9.98
C MET A 1 -3.19 -14.11 -8.71
N ILE A 2 -2.44 -13.64 -7.74
CA ILE A 2 -2.98 -13.12 -6.49
C ILE A 2 -2.84 -11.60 -6.51
N VAL A 3 -3.90 -10.89 -6.12
CA VAL A 3 -3.90 -9.42 -6.08
C VAL A 3 -4.25 -8.97 -4.66
N LEU A 4 -3.32 -8.25 -4.04
CA LEU A 4 -3.56 -7.60 -2.75
C LEU A 4 -3.98 -6.16 -3.02
N VAL A 5 -5.11 -5.74 -2.47
CA VAL A 5 -5.58 -4.36 -2.52
C VAL A 5 -5.60 -3.81 -1.10
N ARG A 6 -4.70 -2.87 -0.83
CA ARG A 6 -4.64 -2.17 0.47
C ARG A 6 -5.23 -0.78 0.31
N THR A 7 -6.14 -0.41 1.18
CA THR A 7 -6.84 0.88 1.12
C THR A 7 -6.67 1.62 2.44
N ALA A 8 -6.51 2.94 2.36
CA ALA A 8 -6.53 3.82 3.53
C ALA A 8 -7.05 5.19 3.13
N GLN A 9 -7.57 5.94 4.12
CA GLN A 9 -8.18 7.26 3.95
C GLN A 9 -7.27 8.31 4.56
N ALA A 10 -6.97 9.36 3.78
CA ALA A 10 -6.19 10.49 4.28
C ALA A 10 -6.94 11.23 5.40
N ALA A 11 -6.21 11.65 6.42
CA ALA A 11 -6.73 12.55 7.45
C ALA A 11 -7.03 13.93 6.85
N PRO A 12 -7.97 14.70 7.44
CA PRO A 12 -8.28 16.03 6.94
C PRO A 12 -7.04 16.92 6.85
N GLY A 13 -6.85 17.57 5.70
CA GLY A 13 -5.70 18.43 5.44
C GLY A 13 -4.39 17.70 5.12
N LYS A 14 -4.39 16.38 5.05
CA LYS A 14 -3.18 15.57 4.85
C LYS A 14 -3.10 14.86 3.50
N LEU A 15 -4.05 15.11 2.60
CA LEU A 15 -4.12 14.39 1.32
C LEU A 15 -2.81 14.52 0.52
N GLY A 16 -2.26 15.73 0.41
CA GLY A 16 -1.02 15.94 -0.35
C GLY A 16 0.16 15.15 0.22
N GLU A 17 0.35 15.20 1.53
CA GLU A 17 1.40 14.43 2.21
C GLU A 17 1.18 12.92 2.05
N PHE A 18 -0.07 12.49 2.16
CA PHE A 18 -0.40 11.07 2.03
C PHE A 18 -0.18 10.55 0.60
N LEU A 19 -0.53 11.34 -0.41
CA LEU A 19 -0.27 10.97 -1.81
C LEU A 19 1.24 10.86 -2.09
N ALA A 20 2.03 11.79 -1.57
CA ALA A 20 3.48 11.74 -1.70
C ALA A 20 4.06 10.48 -1.01
N PHE A 21 3.58 10.17 0.19
CA PHE A 21 3.96 8.95 0.91
C PHE A 21 3.58 7.70 0.12
N ALA A 22 2.37 7.66 -0.44
CA ALA A 22 1.88 6.52 -1.19
C ALA A 22 2.78 6.17 -2.37
N LYS A 23 3.24 7.19 -3.09
CA LYS A 23 4.17 7.03 -4.22
C LYS A 23 5.55 6.61 -3.75
N GLU A 24 6.03 7.19 -2.66
CA GLU A 24 7.35 6.90 -2.10
C GLU A 24 7.46 5.44 -1.68
N ILE A 25 6.48 4.94 -0.93
CA ILE A 25 6.51 3.55 -0.46
C ILE A 25 6.34 2.56 -1.62
N ALA A 26 5.54 2.89 -2.63
CA ALA A 26 5.38 2.06 -3.82
C ALA A 26 6.70 1.95 -4.59
N ALA A 27 7.42 3.06 -4.76
CA ALA A 27 8.72 3.07 -5.41
C ALA A 27 9.75 2.27 -4.62
N PHE A 28 9.74 2.38 -3.30
CA PHE A 28 10.62 1.59 -2.41
C PHE A 28 10.37 0.08 -2.59
N ILE A 29 9.10 -0.33 -2.52
CA ILE A 29 8.74 -1.75 -2.65
C ILE A 29 9.17 -2.30 -4.01
N LYS A 30 8.94 -1.54 -5.07
CA LYS A 30 9.36 -1.95 -6.41
C LYS A 30 10.88 -2.07 -6.52
N SER A 31 11.62 -1.07 -6.08
CA SER A 31 13.07 -1.02 -6.26
C SER A 31 13.81 -2.05 -5.39
N LYS A 32 13.39 -2.25 -4.16
CA LYS A 32 14.08 -3.15 -3.23
C LYS A 32 13.52 -4.57 -3.24
N HIS A 33 12.21 -4.73 -3.39
CA HIS A 33 11.53 -6.02 -3.28
C HIS A 33 11.03 -6.57 -4.62
N GLY A 34 11.13 -5.79 -5.69
CA GLY A 34 10.76 -6.24 -7.03
C GLY A 34 9.27 -6.46 -7.25
N THR A 35 8.41 -5.95 -6.38
CA THR A 35 6.96 -6.08 -6.51
C THR A 35 6.40 -4.83 -7.17
N GLU A 36 5.67 -5.02 -8.27
CA GLU A 36 4.94 -3.92 -8.90
C GLU A 36 3.82 -3.45 -7.99
N VAL A 37 3.74 -2.14 -7.77
CA VAL A 37 2.69 -1.52 -6.97
C VAL A 37 2.02 -0.43 -7.77
N ILE A 38 0.72 -0.58 -8.00
CA ILE A 38 -0.09 0.46 -8.63
C ILE A 38 -0.73 1.28 -7.51
N VAL A 39 -0.55 2.60 -7.56
CA VAL A 39 -1.17 3.52 -6.60
C VAL A 39 -2.36 4.18 -7.27
N LEU A 40 -3.53 4.05 -6.66
CA LEU A 40 -4.77 4.63 -7.16
C LEU A 40 -5.32 5.64 -6.18
N HIS A 41 -5.76 6.78 -6.69
CA HIS A 41 -6.46 7.80 -5.94
C HIS A 41 -7.93 7.80 -6.36
N GLN A 42 -8.84 7.83 -5.42
CA GLN A 42 -10.27 7.79 -5.72
C GLN A 42 -10.78 9.18 -6.13
N ASP A 43 -11.23 9.31 -7.36
CA ASP A 43 -11.79 10.57 -7.88
C ASP A 43 -13.28 10.71 -7.56
N GLY A 44 -14.02 9.60 -7.57
CA GLY A 44 -15.44 9.56 -7.24
C GLY A 44 -15.67 8.79 -5.94
N GLY A 45 -16.57 9.26 -5.07
CA GLY A 45 -16.81 8.70 -3.75
C GLY A 45 -16.04 9.44 -2.66
N PRO A 46 -15.62 8.76 -1.57
CA PRO A 46 -14.91 9.42 -0.48
C PRO A 46 -13.61 10.06 -0.93
N ILE A 47 -13.46 11.35 -0.65
CA ILE A 47 -12.25 12.11 -0.97
C ILE A 47 -11.10 11.65 -0.06
N GLY A 48 -9.91 11.46 -0.66
CA GLY A 48 -8.71 11.10 0.10
C GLY A 48 -8.49 9.61 0.27
N SER A 49 -9.28 8.77 -0.38
CA SER A 49 -9.04 7.32 -0.38
C SER A 49 -7.94 6.97 -1.39
N VAL A 50 -6.97 6.18 -0.94
CA VAL A 50 -5.85 5.70 -1.74
C VAL A 50 -5.83 4.18 -1.69
N ARG A 51 -5.52 3.56 -2.81
CA ARG A 51 -5.33 2.11 -2.89
C ARG A 51 -3.95 1.79 -3.44
N TRP A 52 -3.32 0.81 -2.84
CA TRP A 52 -2.13 0.16 -3.37
C TRP A 52 -2.54 -1.21 -3.89
N VAL A 53 -2.27 -1.47 -5.16
CA VAL A 53 -2.58 -2.75 -5.81
C VAL A 53 -1.28 -3.47 -6.10
N LEU A 54 -1.08 -4.62 -5.45
CA LEU A 54 0.12 -5.43 -5.58
C LEU A 54 -0.26 -6.78 -6.22
N GLN A 55 0.52 -7.22 -7.21
CA GLN A 55 0.25 -8.45 -7.93
C GLN A 55 1.37 -9.46 -7.68
N TYR A 56 0.96 -10.71 -7.49
CA TYR A 56 1.88 -11.84 -7.26
C TYR A 56 1.46 -13.01 -8.14
N GLU A 57 2.41 -13.82 -8.58
CA GLU A 57 2.13 -14.98 -9.44
C GLU A 57 1.19 -15.99 -8.78
N ASN A 58 1.43 -16.27 -7.50
CA ASN A 58 0.70 -17.28 -6.74
C ASN A 58 0.78 -16.96 -5.23
N TYR A 59 0.11 -17.79 -4.42
CA TYR A 59 0.12 -17.60 -2.96
C TYR A 59 1.51 -17.75 -2.34
N ALA A 60 2.34 -18.65 -2.88
CA ALA A 60 3.70 -18.82 -2.36
C ALA A 60 4.54 -17.56 -2.55
N ALA A 61 4.44 -16.92 -3.71
CA ALA A 61 5.12 -15.65 -4.00
C ALA A 61 4.59 -14.52 -3.11
N TYR A 62 3.28 -14.44 -2.93
CA TYR A 62 2.65 -13.46 -2.05
C TYR A 62 3.17 -13.60 -0.61
N GLU A 63 3.18 -14.82 -0.08
CA GLU A 63 3.63 -15.08 1.28
C GLU A 63 5.12 -14.81 1.46
N ASP A 64 5.95 -15.26 0.52
CA ASP A 64 7.40 -15.07 0.58
C ASP A 64 7.78 -13.58 0.54
N LYS A 65 7.26 -12.85 -0.45
CA LYS A 65 7.55 -11.42 -0.59
C LYS A 65 6.98 -10.59 0.56
N GLY A 66 5.78 -10.95 1.04
CA GLY A 66 5.18 -10.29 2.19
C GLY A 66 6.00 -10.45 3.45
N ARG A 67 6.52 -11.65 3.67
CA ARG A 67 7.38 -11.96 4.81
C ARG A 67 8.68 -11.17 4.78
N LYS A 68 9.31 -11.09 3.61
CA LYS A 68 10.54 -10.31 3.41
C LYS A 68 10.30 -8.82 3.64
N LEU A 69 9.18 -8.29 3.17
CA LEU A 69 8.82 -6.89 3.35
C LEU A 69 8.62 -6.57 4.83
N ILE A 70 7.87 -7.38 5.55
CA ILE A 70 7.62 -7.19 6.98
C ILE A 70 8.92 -7.29 7.80
N ALA A 71 9.87 -8.09 7.36
CA ALA A 71 11.17 -8.23 8.02
C ALA A 71 12.13 -7.08 7.69
N ASP A 72 11.81 -6.22 6.74
CA ASP A 72 12.70 -5.16 6.28
C ASP A 72 12.60 -3.90 7.17
N PRO A 73 13.70 -3.51 7.87
CA PRO A 73 13.68 -2.32 8.72
C PRO A 73 13.38 -1.02 7.96
N GLU A 74 13.79 -0.91 6.70
CA GLU A 74 13.50 0.28 5.88
C GLU A 74 12.01 0.42 5.61
N TYR A 75 11.31 -0.71 5.41
CA TYR A 75 9.86 -0.67 5.25
C TYR A 75 9.19 -0.07 6.48
N HIS A 76 9.62 -0.48 7.67
CA HIS A 76 9.08 0.05 8.93
C HIS A 76 9.42 1.52 9.13
N LYS A 77 10.56 1.99 8.64
CA LYS A 77 10.89 3.43 8.66
C LYS A 77 9.92 4.24 7.80
N HIS A 78 9.53 3.71 6.64
CA HIS A 78 8.48 4.35 5.83
C HIS A 78 7.14 4.35 6.56
N LEU A 79 6.74 3.22 7.13
CA LEU A 79 5.46 3.12 7.85
C LEU A 79 5.39 4.05 9.06
N ALA A 80 6.51 4.37 9.67
CA ALA A 80 6.56 5.29 10.82
C ALA A 80 6.09 6.71 10.48
N LYS A 81 6.02 7.07 9.20
CA LYS A 81 5.52 8.35 8.72
C LYS A 81 3.98 8.41 8.66
N LEU A 82 3.30 7.26 8.70
CA LEU A 82 1.84 7.18 8.55
C LEU A 82 1.02 7.83 9.66
N PRO A 83 1.41 7.74 10.95
CA PRO A 83 0.62 8.37 12.01
C PRO A 83 0.41 9.86 11.75
N GLY A 84 -0.85 10.29 11.81
CA GLY A 84 -1.23 11.66 11.49
C GLY A 84 -1.58 11.92 10.03
N MET A 85 -1.18 11.05 9.10
CA MET A 85 -1.53 11.18 7.69
C MET A 85 -2.85 10.52 7.32
N VAL A 86 -3.24 9.48 8.07
CA VAL A 86 -4.44 8.68 7.76
C VAL A 86 -5.42 8.71 8.93
N ILE A 87 -6.70 8.54 8.61
CA ILE A 87 -7.73 8.40 9.63
C ILE A 87 -7.58 7.01 10.26
N PRO A 88 -7.40 6.90 11.59
CA PRO A 88 -7.27 5.60 12.24
C PRO A 88 -8.47 4.69 11.96
N GLY A 89 -8.20 3.42 11.71
CA GLY A 89 -9.23 2.42 11.46
C GLY A 89 -9.73 2.35 10.03
N THR A 90 -9.23 3.20 9.12
CA THR A 90 -9.63 3.16 7.70
C THR A 90 -8.77 2.23 6.86
N GLY A 91 -7.62 1.78 7.37
CA GLY A 91 -6.76 0.86 6.65
C GLY A 91 -7.36 -0.54 6.59
N HIS A 92 -7.47 -1.11 5.40
CA HIS A 92 -7.90 -2.50 5.25
C HIS A 92 -7.33 -3.10 3.98
N ASP A 93 -7.24 -4.43 3.99
CA ASP A 93 -6.75 -5.22 2.87
C ASP A 93 -7.85 -6.11 2.32
N THR A 94 -7.85 -6.29 1.01
CA THR A 94 -8.60 -7.36 0.36
C THR A 94 -7.65 -8.18 -0.50
N LEU A 95 -7.85 -9.48 -0.52
CA LEU A 95 -7.02 -10.40 -1.28
C LEU A 95 -7.88 -11.09 -2.32
N TRP A 96 -7.43 -11.06 -3.57
CA TRP A 96 -8.18 -11.54 -4.72
C TRP A 96 -7.38 -12.60 -5.46
N HIS A 97 -8.07 -13.59 -6.00
CA HIS A 97 -7.49 -14.62 -6.85
C HIS A 97 -8.09 -14.52 -8.24
N SER A 98 -7.25 -14.40 -9.28
CA SER A 98 -7.73 -14.37 -10.66
C SER A 98 -8.36 -15.72 -11.06
N ILE A 99 -9.42 -15.66 -11.79
CA ILE A 99 -10.07 -16.87 -12.31
C ILE A 99 -9.65 -17.18 -13.74
#